data_33974642aca97285d495aadebbf6d824
#
_entry.id   33974642aca97285d495aadebbf6d824
#
_cell.length_a   1.000
_cell.length_b   1.000
_cell.length_c   1.000
_cell.angle_alpha   90.00
_cell.angle_beta   90.00
_cell.angle_gamma   90.00
#
_symmetry.space_group_name_H-M   'P 1'
#
loop_
_entity.id
_entity.type
_entity.pdbx_description
1 polymer ?
#
loop_
_entity_poly.entity_id
_entity_poly.type
_entity_poly.pdbx_seq_one_letter_code
_entity_poly.pdbx_strand_id
1 'polypeptide(L)'
;MFLKNKKYLFDGGSGQTLMEMGLETKGDLWSAQALLNENNHQMVLEMHKNFINAGSQLIVTSNFSVRRRLLKNYNLLDKFEFGIRSAGALALKAKNESDKKVIVAGSLPNQGVTYSPIHFETDETMFNYFYEIAKILKDYVDIFYLDVLCSIKEIKIALEASKEFNKQVLVGVHLRYDGKLPSGESLDELFETIQKFNCCGIVSACVSPEIINLSIPMFNKQKLPFGYKMNLFKDCLLYTSDAADETC
;
A
#
# COMPACT_ATOMS: atom_id res chain seq x y z
N MET A 1 -9.90 -6.38 17.72
CA MET A 1 -8.70 -6.34 16.87
C MET A 1 -8.93 -7.29 15.71
N PHE A 2 -9.00 -6.76 14.50
CA PHE A 2 -9.51 -7.45 13.30
C PHE A 2 -8.67 -8.68 12.89
N LEU A 3 -7.35 -8.58 13.00
CA LEU A 3 -6.39 -9.60 12.54
C LEU A 3 -5.87 -10.52 13.65
N LYS A 4 -6.37 -10.42 14.87
CA LYS A 4 -5.82 -11.17 16.01
C LYS A 4 -6.15 -12.68 15.89
N ASN A 5 -5.14 -13.52 16.07
CA ASN A 5 -5.25 -14.99 16.13
C ASN A 5 -5.66 -15.69 14.82
N LYS A 6 -5.52 -15.04 13.66
CA LYS A 6 -5.76 -15.66 12.35
C LYS A 6 -4.61 -15.34 11.40
N LYS A 7 -4.34 -16.28 10.50
CA LYS A 7 -3.47 -16.03 9.34
C LYS A 7 -4.35 -15.59 8.18
N TYR A 8 -3.90 -14.57 7.47
CA TYR A 8 -4.57 -14.03 6.29
C TYR A 8 -3.63 -14.09 5.10
N LEU A 9 -4.13 -14.59 3.99
CA LEU A 9 -3.42 -14.52 2.72
C LEU A 9 -3.75 -13.16 2.07
N PHE A 10 -2.70 -12.38 1.79
CA PHE A 10 -2.81 -11.15 1.01
C PHE A 10 -2.98 -11.43 -0.48
N ASP A 11 -3.44 -10.40 -1.21
CA ASP A 11 -3.31 -10.35 -2.65
C ASP A 11 -1.83 -10.20 -3.07
N GLY A 12 -1.59 -10.40 -4.36
CA GLY A 12 -0.27 -10.24 -4.99
C GLY A 12 0.03 -8.82 -5.45
N GLY A 13 0.96 -8.71 -6.39
CA GLY A 13 1.37 -7.46 -7.03
C GLY A 13 0.34 -6.97 -8.04
N SER A 14 -0.60 -6.14 -7.62
CA SER A 14 -1.71 -5.67 -8.47
C SER A 14 -1.24 -5.03 -9.76
N GLY A 15 -0.22 -4.16 -9.72
CA GLY A 15 0.29 -3.49 -10.91
C GLY A 15 0.91 -4.46 -11.91
N GLN A 16 1.73 -5.39 -11.45
CA GLN A 16 2.33 -6.41 -12.30
C GLN A 16 1.26 -7.30 -12.95
N THR A 17 0.28 -7.74 -12.16
CA THR A 17 -0.83 -8.56 -12.67
C THR A 17 -1.64 -7.84 -13.74
N LEU A 18 -1.91 -6.53 -13.56
CA LEU A 18 -2.61 -5.73 -14.57
C LEU A 18 -1.81 -5.65 -15.89
N MET A 19 -0.49 -5.49 -15.82
CA MET A 19 0.37 -5.52 -17.03
C MET A 19 0.34 -6.89 -17.71
N GLU A 20 0.40 -7.97 -16.95
CA GLU A 20 0.28 -9.35 -17.47
C GLU A 20 -1.10 -9.61 -18.11
N MET A 21 -2.14 -8.93 -17.63
CA MET A 21 -3.49 -8.95 -18.22
C MET A 21 -3.62 -8.04 -19.45
N GLY A 22 -2.55 -7.33 -19.85
CA GLY A 22 -2.51 -6.51 -21.05
C GLY A 22 -2.74 -5.01 -20.81
N LEU A 23 -2.59 -4.51 -19.60
CA LEU A 23 -2.63 -3.07 -19.34
C LEU A 23 -1.46 -2.40 -20.06
N GLU A 24 -1.77 -1.50 -20.99
CA GLU A 24 -0.76 -0.61 -21.56
C GLU A 24 -0.42 0.49 -20.54
N THR A 25 0.86 0.63 -20.24
CA THR A 25 1.34 1.62 -19.28
C THR A 25 2.01 2.79 -19.98
N LYS A 26 1.99 3.96 -19.33
CA LYS A 26 2.65 5.17 -19.83
C LYS A 26 3.56 5.72 -18.74
N GLY A 27 4.86 5.48 -18.87
CA GLY A 27 5.87 5.94 -17.93
C GLY A 27 5.48 5.62 -16.48
N ASP A 28 5.74 6.55 -15.58
CA ASP A 28 5.53 6.43 -14.13
C ASP A 28 4.04 6.31 -13.71
N LEU A 29 3.09 6.56 -14.61
CA LEU A 29 1.67 6.33 -14.30
C LEU A 29 1.37 4.88 -14.01
N TRP A 30 2.16 3.98 -14.62
CA TRP A 30 2.12 2.55 -14.37
C TRP A 30 0.66 2.04 -14.19
N SER A 31 0.35 1.37 -13.08
CA SER A 31 -0.99 0.82 -12.83
C SER A 31 -2.09 1.88 -12.59
N ALA A 32 -1.74 3.17 -12.41
CA ALA A 32 -2.76 4.23 -12.29
C ALA A 32 -3.67 4.31 -13.51
N GLN A 33 -3.15 4.03 -14.71
CA GLN A 33 -3.95 4.07 -15.94
C GLN A 33 -5.16 3.13 -15.92
N ALA A 34 -5.07 2.02 -15.19
CA ALA A 34 -6.18 1.10 -15.02
C ALA A 34 -7.37 1.74 -14.29
N LEU A 35 -7.13 2.74 -13.45
CA LEU A 35 -8.14 3.44 -12.67
C LEU A 35 -8.60 4.75 -13.29
N LEU A 36 -7.71 5.40 -14.07
CA LEU A 36 -7.99 6.69 -14.69
C LEU A 36 -8.78 6.58 -16.00
N ASN A 37 -8.93 5.35 -16.54
CA ASN A 37 -9.70 5.05 -17.75
C ASN A 37 -10.73 3.97 -17.45
N GLU A 38 -12.01 4.31 -17.56
CA GLU A 38 -13.13 3.40 -17.28
C GLU A 38 -13.10 2.12 -18.14
N ASN A 39 -12.56 2.19 -19.35
CA ASN A 39 -12.41 1.01 -20.22
C ASN A 39 -11.56 -0.10 -19.59
N ASN A 40 -10.68 0.25 -18.64
CA ASN A 40 -9.83 -0.69 -17.94
C ASN A 40 -10.43 -1.19 -16.60
N HIS A 41 -11.56 -0.65 -16.14
CA HIS A 41 -12.15 -0.98 -14.85
C HIS A 41 -12.54 -2.45 -14.74
N GLN A 42 -13.00 -3.07 -15.85
CA GLN A 42 -13.30 -4.48 -15.85
C GLN A 42 -12.06 -5.34 -15.58
N MET A 43 -10.91 -4.95 -16.12
CA MET A 43 -9.62 -5.61 -15.87
C MET A 43 -9.23 -5.53 -14.38
N VAL A 44 -9.40 -4.37 -13.74
CA VAL A 44 -9.15 -4.20 -12.30
C VAL A 44 -10.07 -5.07 -11.46
N LEU A 45 -11.37 -5.13 -11.82
CA LEU A 45 -12.34 -5.98 -11.13
C LEU A 45 -11.95 -7.47 -11.24
N GLU A 46 -11.58 -7.92 -12.43
CA GLU A 46 -11.14 -9.29 -12.68
C GLU A 46 -9.87 -9.63 -11.92
N MET A 47 -8.91 -8.73 -11.88
CA MET A 47 -7.68 -8.90 -11.09
C MET A 47 -8.01 -9.17 -9.62
N HIS A 48 -8.86 -8.36 -8.99
CA HIS A 48 -9.26 -8.58 -7.59
C HIS A 48 -9.99 -9.91 -7.40
N LYS A 49 -10.90 -10.26 -8.31
CA LYS A 49 -11.61 -11.55 -8.28
C LYS A 49 -10.66 -12.72 -8.43
N ASN A 50 -9.67 -12.63 -9.29
CA ASN A 50 -8.66 -13.68 -9.48
C ASN A 50 -7.87 -13.91 -8.20
N PHE A 51 -7.44 -12.86 -7.49
CA PHE A 51 -6.78 -12.99 -6.18
C PHE A 51 -7.71 -13.63 -5.15
N ILE A 52 -8.96 -13.19 -5.07
CA ILE A 52 -9.94 -13.78 -4.14
C ILE A 52 -10.17 -15.27 -4.46
N ASN A 53 -10.31 -15.62 -5.73
CA ASN A 53 -10.50 -17.01 -6.17
C ASN A 53 -9.27 -17.87 -5.86
N ALA A 54 -8.06 -17.32 -6.00
CA ALA A 54 -6.80 -17.96 -5.61
C ALA A 54 -6.63 -18.13 -4.10
N GLY A 55 -7.52 -17.54 -3.29
CA GLY A 55 -7.54 -17.72 -1.84
C GLY A 55 -7.19 -16.50 -1.01
N SER A 56 -6.99 -15.32 -1.62
CA SER A 56 -6.72 -14.10 -0.87
C SER A 56 -7.91 -13.74 0.02
N GLN A 57 -7.62 -13.47 1.27
CA GLN A 57 -8.57 -13.10 2.32
C GLN A 57 -8.47 -11.61 2.67
N LEU A 58 -7.40 -10.95 2.22
CA LEU A 58 -7.19 -9.52 2.31
C LEU A 58 -6.71 -9.02 0.95
N ILE A 59 -7.47 -8.11 0.35
CA ILE A 59 -7.13 -7.43 -0.90
C ILE A 59 -6.90 -5.95 -0.64
N VAL A 60 -5.95 -5.36 -1.37
CA VAL A 60 -5.59 -3.94 -1.25
C VAL A 60 -6.15 -3.17 -2.44
N THR A 61 -6.74 -2.01 -2.21
CA THR A 61 -7.18 -1.13 -3.32
C THR A 61 -5.98 -0.76 -4.21
N SER A 62 -6.15 -0.82 -5.52
CA SER A 62 -5.05 -0.74 -6.50
C SER A 62 -4.55 0.68 -6.81
N ASN A 63 -4.76 1.63 -5.87
CA ASN A 63 -4.46 3.06 -6.07
C ASN A 63 -3.03 3.48 -5.72
N PHE A 64 -2.08 2.58 -5.57
CA PHE A 64 -0.70 2.92 -5.19
C PHE A 64 -0.10 4.04 -6.05
N SER A 65 -0.28 3.99 -7.37
CA SER A 65 0.25 4.99 -8.31
C SER A 65 -0.67 6.19 -8.53
N VAL A 66 -1.88 6.23 -7.94
CA VAL A 66 -2.77 7.40 -8.01
C VAL A 66 -2.37 8.42 -6.95
N ARG A 67 -1.22 9.06 -7.14
CA ARG A 67 -0.65 10.06 -6.22
C ARG A 67 -0.64 11.43 -6.87
N ARG A 68 -0.94 12.50 -6.10
CA ARG A 68 -1.03 13.87 -6.62
C ARG A 68 0.23 14.32 -7.34
N ARG A 69 1.41 14.05 -6.78
CA ARG A 69 2.69 14.40 -7.40
C ARG A 69 2.85 13.73 -8.77
N LEU A 70 2.52 12.45 -8.85
CA LEU A 70 2.63 11.69 -10.09
C LEU A 70 1.64 12.20 -11.14
N LEU A 71 0.38 12.37 -10.77
CA LEU A 71 -0.66 12.85 -11.69
C LEU A 71 -0.37 14.28 -12.19
N LYS A 72 0.27 15.13 -11.36
CA LYS A 72 0.68 16.49 -11.76
C LYS A 72 1.65 16.47 -12.94
N ASN A 73 2.61 15.54 -12.96
CA ASN A 73 3.60 15.40 -14.04
C ASN A 73 2.95 15.07 -15.41
N TYR A 74 1.73 14.54 -15.38
CA TYR A 74 0.98 14.14 -16.58
C TYR A 74 -0.25 15.03 -16.86
N ASN A 75 -0.41 16.14 -16.11
CA ASN A 75 -1.59 17.02 -16.18
C ASN A 75 -2.92 16.30 -15.94
N LEU A 76 -2.96 15.35 -14.98
CA LEU A 76 -4.12 14.51 -14.64
C LEU A 76 -4.59 14.71 -13.19
N LEU A 77 -4.28 15.85 -12.56
CA LEU A 77 -4.70 16.13 -11.18
C LEU A 77 -6.22 16.12 -10.99
N ASP A 78 -6.97 16.54 -11.99
CA ASP A 78 -8.43 16.52 -12.04
C ASP A 78 -9.00 15.10 -11.92
N LYS A 79 -8.23 14.09 -12.29
CA LYS A 79 -8.61 12.67 -12.19
C LYS A 79 -8.24 12.00 -10.86
N PHE A 80 -7.63 12.71 -9.92
CA PHE A 80 -7.19 12.14 -8.66
C PHE A 80 -8.34 11.50 -7.87
N GLU A 81 -9.39 12.26 -7.59
CA GLU A 81 -10.55 11.75 -6.83
C GLU A 81 -11.23 10.59 -7.56
N PHE A 82 -11.41 10.72 -8.86
CA PHE A 82 -11.98 9.67 -9.69
C PHE A 82 -11.18 8.36 -9.58
N GLY A 83 -9.85 8.42 -9.71
CA GLY A 83 -9.00 7.24 -9.62
C GLY A 83 -9.02 6.57 -8.25
N ILE A 84 -8.98 7.34 -7.14
CA ILE A 84 -9.09 6.80 -5.78
C ILE A 84 -10.46 6.17 -5.54
N ARG A 85 -11.54 6.85 -5.94
CA ARG A 85 -12.91 6.36 -5.82
C ARG A 85 -13.12 5.07 -6.61
N SER A 86 -12.61 5.00 -7.84
CA SER A 86 -12.67 3.81 -8.68
C SER A 86 -11.95 2.62 -8.05
N ALA A 87 -10.76 2.84 -7.46
CA ALA A 87 -10.02 1.78 -6.77
C ALA A 87 -10.84 1.19 -5.61
N GLY A 88 -11.43 2.04 -4.77
CA GLY A 88 -12.28 1.62 -3.66
C GLY A 88 -13.51 0.86 -4.13
N ALA A 89 -14.24 1.43 -5.10
CA ALA A 89 -15.48 0.86 -5.63
C ALA A 89 -15.26 -0.52 -6.28
N LEU A 90 -14.18 -0.68 -7.07
CA LEU A 90 -13.86 -1.94 -7.75
C LEU A 90 -13.44 -3.04 -6.77
N ALA A 91 -12.63 -2.71 -5.76
CA ALA A 91 -12.26 -3.67 -4.71
C ALA A 91 -13.48 -4.10 -3.88
N LEU A 92 -14.34 -3.14 -3.49
CA LEU A 92 -15.59 -3.45 -2.78
C LEU A 92 -16.54 -4.29 -3.64
N LYS A 93 -16.65 -4.00 -4.93
CA LYS A 93 -17.45 -4.79 -5.87
C LYS A 93 -16.93 -6.23 -5.96
N ALA A 94 -15.62 -6.42 -6.09
CA ALA A 94 -15.04 -7.76 -6.12
C ALA A 94 -15.33 -8.55 -4.84
N LYS A 95 -15.24 -7.90 -3.66
CA LYS A 95 -15.64 -8.49 -2.38
C LYS A 95 -17.12 -8.89 -2.36
N ASN A 96 -18.02 -8.00 -2.79
CA ASN A 96 -19.47 -8.22 -2.72
C ASN A 96 -19.96 -9.28 -3.71
N GLU A 97 -19.26 -9.47 -4.82
CA GLU A 97 -19.54 -10.51 -5.81
C GLU A 97 -18.91 -11.87 -5.45
N SER A 98 -18.17 -11.95 -4.34
CA SER A 98 -17.57 -13.19 -3.83
C SER A 98 -18.40 -13.78 -2.71
N ASP A 99 -18.46 -15.11 -2.64
CA ASP A 99 -19.02 -15.89 -1.52
C ASP A 99 -18.03 -16.04 -0.35
N LYS A 100 -16.78 -15.58 -0.52
CA LYS A 100 -15.70 -15.68 0.47
C LYS A 100 -15.69 -14.48 1.41
N LYS A 101 -15.23 -14.70 2.64
CA LYS A 101 -14.98 -13.59 3.58
C LYS A 101 -13.68 -12.88 3.22
N VAL A 102 -13.80 -11.70 2.64
CA VAL A 102 -12.69 -10.88 2.18
C VAL A 102 -12.65 -9.55 2.95
N ILE A 103 -11.46 -9.12 3.33
CA ILE A 103 -11.17 -7.80 3.89
C ILE A 103 -10.67 -6.92 2.76
N VAL A 104 -11.23 -5.73 2.61
CA VAL A 104 -10.71 -4.70 1.72
C VAL A 104 -9.87 -3.72 2.54
N ALA A 105 -8.59 -3.61 2.22
CA ALA A 105 -7.66 -2.66 2.81
C ALA A 105 -7.45 -1.48 1.85
N GLY A 106 -7.73 -0.27 2.31
CA GLY A 106 -7.53 0.95 1.54
C GLY A 106 -6.08 1.38 1.52
N SER A 107 -5.43 1.36 0.37
CA SER A 107 -4.05 1.78 0.21
C SER A 107 -3.90 3.28 0.49
N LEU A 108 -3.06 3.61 1.47
CA LEU A 108 -2.51 4.94 1.74
C LEU A 108 -1.02 4.90 1.37
N PRO A 109 -0.69 5.13 0.08
CA PRO A 109 0.66 4.92 -0.44
C PRO A 109 1.64 5.98 0.04
N ASN A 110 2.92 5.63 0.06
CA ASN A 110 4.02 6.58 0.23
C ASN A 110 3.84 7.82 -0.65
N GLN A 111 4.02 9.03 -0.08
CA GLN A 111 3.81 10.29 -0.78
C GLN A 111 5.10 10.89 -1.37
N GLY A 112 6.24 10.32 -1.05
CA GLY A 112 7.55 10.71 -1.55
C GLY A 112 8.04 9.86 -2.73
N VAL A 113 9.35 9.65 -2.76
CA VAL A 113 10.01 8.71 -3.68
C VAL A 113 9.79 7.29 -3.16
N THR A 114 9.33 6.40 -4.01
CA THR A 114 9.08 4.99 -3.64
C THR A 114 10.38 4.33 -3.13
N TYR A 115 10.28 3.57 -2.04
CA TYR A 115 11.41 2.91 -1.35
C TYR A 115 12.45 3.85 -0.74
N SER A 116 12.17 5.15 -0.68
CA SER A 116 13.09 6.18 -0.17
C SER A 116 12.40 7.04 0.90
N PRO A 117 13.15 7.57 1.88
CA PRO A 117 12.60 8.52 2.86
C PRO A 117 12.51 9.95 2.32
N ILE A 118 12.80 10.16 1.04
CA ILE A 118 12.80 11.49 0.41
C ILE A 118 11.38 11.94 0.14
N HIS A 119 11.03 13.10 0.70
CA HIS A 119 9.78 13.81 0.46
C HIS A 119 10.07 15.19 -0.11
N PHE A 120 9.23 15.64 -1.03
CA PHE A 120 9.34 16.98 -1.65
C PHE A 120 8.32 17.96 -1.08
N GLU A 121 7.36 17.44 -0.31
CA GLU A 121 6.23 18.17 0.22
C GLU A 121 6.43 18.49 1.71
N THR A 122 5.73 19.52 2.19
CA THR A 122 5.68 19.82 3.63
C THR A 122 4.87 18.77 4.38
N ASP A 123 5.04 18.69 5.70
CA ASP A 123 4.29 17.77 6.56
C ASP A 123 2.78 18.01 6.47
N GLU A 124 2.35 19.26 6.40
CA GLU A 124 0.95 19.66 6.21
C GLU A 124 0.41 19.18 4.86
N THR A 125 1.18 19.33 3.80
CA THR A 125 0.79 18.85 2.46
C THR A 125 0.67 17.33 2.43
N MET A 126 1.63 16.62 3.03
CA MET A 126 1.56 15.16 3.15
C MET A 126 0.36 14.70 3.97
N PHE A 127 0.08 15.38 5.09
CA PHE A 127 -1.12 15.13 5.90
C PHE A 127 -2.39 15.25 5.05
N ASN A 128 -2.52 16.33 4.31
CA ASN A 128 -3.68 16.58 3.45
C ASN A 128 -3.83 15.50 2.37
N TYR A 129 -2.75 15.02 1.78
CA TYR A 129 -2.79 13.94 0.79
C TYR A 129 -3.28 12.60 1.39
N PHE A 130 -2.76 12.20 2.54
CA PHE A 130 -3.24 11.00 3.24
C PHE A 130 -4.69 11.15 3.67
N TYR A 131 -5.06 12.32 4.20
CA TYR A 131 -6.41 12.62 4.64
C TYR A 131 -7.43 12.51 3.49
N GLU A 132 -7.13 13.12 2.33
CA GLU A 132 -8.01 13.05 1.17
C GLU A 132 -8.22 11.61 0.69
N ILE A 133 -7.14 10.82 0.58
CA ILE A 133 -7.24 9.41 0.16
C ILE A 133 -8.10 8.64 1.17
N ALA A 134 -7.82 8.78 2.46
CA ALA A 134 -8.58 8.10 3.51
C ALA A 134 -10.05 8.51 3.52
N LYS A 135 -10.35 9.81 3.34
CA LYS A 135 -11.71 10.36 3.25
C LYS A 135 -12.50 9.78 2.08
N ILE A 136 -11.86 9.62 0.91
CA ILE A 136 -12.51 9.04 -0.27
C ILE A 136 -12.73 7.53 -0.06
N LEU A 137 -11.74 6.81 0.48
CA LEU A 137 -11.78 5.35 0.62
C LEU A 137 -12.62 4.85 1.79
N LYS A 138 -12.88 5.66 2.82
CA LYS A 138 -13.51 5.22 4.08
C LYS A 138 -14.77 4.38 3.92
N ASP A 139 -15.58 4.67 2.91
CA ASP A 139 -16.88 4.00 2.69
C ASP A 139 -16.76 2.71 1.86
N TYR A 140 -15.58 2.46 1.28
CA TYR A 140 -15.31 1.31 0.41
C TYR A 140 -14.47 0.22 1.08
N VAL A 141 -13.84 0.50 2.22
CA VAL A 141 -12.82 -0.36 2.81
C VAL A 141 -13.14 -0.75 4.25
N ASP A 142 -12.64 -1.90 4.68
CA ASP A 142 -12.79 -2.37 6.05
C ASP A 142 -11.72 -1.77 6.98
N ILE A 143 -10.49 -1.66 6.49
CA ILE A 143 -9.32 -1.11 7.20
C ILE A 143 -8.52 -0.21 6.24
N PHE A 144 -7.62 0.61 6.79
CA PHE A 144 -6.59 1.27 5.97
C PHE A 144 -5.29 0.46 5.98
N TYR A 145 -4.52 0.60 4.92
CA TYR A 145 -3.20 0.02 4.76
C TYR A 145 -2.20 1.11 4.39
N LEU A 146 -1.25 1.40 5.28
CA LEU A 146 -0.12 2.25 4.93
C LEU A 146 0.77 1.45 3.98
N ASP A 147 0.88 1.92 2.74
CA ASP A 147 1.42 1.10 1.65
C ASP A 147 2.86 1.51 1.32
N VAL A 148 3.81 0.71 1.79
CA VAL A 148 5.26 0.87 1.52
C VAL A 148 5.82 2.19 2.07
N LEU A 149 5.53 2.55 3.33
CA LEU A 149 6.10 3.74 3.94
C LEU A 149 7.55 3.52 4.38
N CYS A 150 8.34 4.60 4.35
CA CYS A 150 9.80 4.55 4.44
C CYS A 150 10.39 5.26 5.65
N SER A 151 9.60 5.96 6.45
CA SER A 151 10.06 6.70 7.64
C SER A 151 8.99 6.74 8.73
N ILE A 152 9.42 6.79 9.99
CA ILE A 152 8.51 6.99 11.13
C ILE A 152 7.78 8.32 11.02
N LYS A 153 8.41 9.34 10.48
CA LYS A 153 7.79 10.65 10.25
C LYS A 153 6.56 10.52 9.34
N GLU A 154 6.72 9.90 8.19
CA GLU A 154 5.63 9.71 7.23
C GLU A 154 4.51 8.82 7.81
N ILE A 155 4.88 7.75 8.51
CA ILE A 155 3.94 6.85 9.19
C ILE A 155 3.08 7.62 10.21
N LYS A 156 3.69 8.48 11.05
CA LYS A 156 2.94 9.31 12.00
C LYS A 156 1.95 10.23 11.31
N ILE A 157 2.38 10.90 10.24
CA ILE A 157 1.52 11.80 9.46
C ILE A 157 0.33 11.02 8.88
N ALA A 158 0.56 9.86 8.29
CA ALA A 158 -0.50 9.04 7.71
C ALA A 158 -1.48 8.50 8.77
N LEU A 159 -0.97 8.10 9.95
CA LEU A 159 -1.79 7.62 11.08
C LEU A 159 -2.68 8.75 11.64
N GLU A 160 -2.12 9.95 11.84
CA GLU A 160 -2.91 11.10 12.30
C GLU A 160 -3.95 11.52 11.26
N ALA A 161 -3.59 11.53 9.96
CA ALA A 161 -4.50 11.89 8.87
C ALA A 161 -5.69 10.92 8.72
N SER A 162 -5.50 9.65 9.09
CA SER A 162 -6.55 8.62 8.99
C SER A 162 -7.39 8.43 10.26
N LYS A 163 -6.99 9.03 11.37
CA LYS A 163 -7.51 8.78 12.72
C LYS A 163 -9.00 9.07 12.88
N GLU A 164 -9.50 10.17 12.30
CA GLU A 164 -10.90 10.57 12.45
C GLU A 164 -11.90 9.59 11.83
N PHE A 165 -11.45 8.75 10.89
CA PHE A 165 -12.33 7.79 10.20
C PHE A 165 -12.59 6.50 10.99
N ASN A 166 -12.03 6.37 12.19
CA ASN A 166 -12.25 5.27 13.14
C ASN A 166 -12.03 3.86 12.56
N LYS A 167 -11.18 3.72 11.53
CA LYS A 167 -10.78 2.43 10.99
C LYS A 167 -9.47 1.97 11.60
N GLN A 168 -9.31 0.65 11.71
CA GLN A 168 -7.99 0.08 12.06
C GLN A 168 -7.01 0.28 10.91
N VAL A 169 -5.74 0.43 11.25
CA VAL A 169 -4.67 0.65 10.28
C VAL A 169 -3.69 -0.51 10.32
N LEU A 170 -3.45 -1.11 9.17
CA LEU A 170 -2.36 -2.04 8.93
C LEU A 170 -1.15 -1.27 8.42
N VAL A 171 -0.02 -1.38 9.10
CA VAL A 171 1.17 -0.57 8.80
C VAL A 171 2.11 -1.36 7.89
N GLY A 172 2.20 -0.99 6.62
CA GLY A 172 3.14 -1.56 5.65
C GLY A 172 4.39 -0.70 5.52
N VAL A 173 5.54 -1.30 5.78
CA VAL A 173 6.84 -0.62 5.75
C VAL A 173 7.82 -1.30 4.81
N HIS A 174 8.63 -0.48 4.14
CA HIS A 174 9.81 -0.96 3.44
C HIS A 174 10.96 -1.10 4.42
N LEU A 175 11.79 -2.14 4.26
CA LEU A 175 12.96 -2.39 5.10
C LEU A 175 14.21 -2.53 4.26
N ARG A 176 15.33 -2.05 4.81
CA ARG A 176 16.67 -2.24 4.29
C ARG A 176 17.24 -3.59 4.73
N TYR A 177 18.37 -3.99 4.16
CA TYR A 177 19.10 -5.21 4.53
C TYR A 177 19.55 -5.26 6.00
N ASP A 178 19.71 -4.11 6.64
CA ASP A 178 20.03 -4.02 8.06
C ASP A 178 18.81 -4.10 8.99
N GLY A 179 17.62 -4.34 8.44
CA GLY A 179 16.35 -4.45 9.17
C GLY A 179 15.78 -3.12 9.64
N LYS A 180 16.34 -2.00 9.19
CA LYS A 180 15.87 -0.65 9.49
C LYS A 180 14.97 -0.12 8.39
N LEU A 181 14.20 0.94 8.70
CA LEU A 181 13.52 1.73 7.70
C LEU A 181 14.53 2.44 6.77
N PRO A 182 14.16 2.80 5.54
CA PRO A 182 15.04 3.56 4.64
C PRO A 182 15.57 4.87 5.25
N SER A 183 14.81 5.52 6.12
CA SER A 183 15.21 6.71 6.89
C SER A 183 16.22 6.45 8.01
N GLY A 184 16.46 5.17 8.34
CA GLY A 184 17.45 4.75 9.33
C GLY A 184 16.91 4.37 10.71
N GLU A 185 15.64 4.63 11.00
CA GLU A 185 15.02 4.24 12.27
C GLU A 185 14.86 2.72 12.38
N SER A 186 14.95 2.22 13.60
CA SER A 186 14.80 0.82 13.93
C SER A 186 13.33 0.38 13.97
N LEU A 187 13.10 -0.93 13.90
CA LEU A 187 11.77 -1.49 14.12
C LEU A 187 11.28 -1.26 15.56
N ASP A 188 12.16 -1.22 16.56
CA ASP A 188 11.75 -0.97 17.95
C ASP A 188 11.18 0.46 18.09
N GLU A 189 11.82 1.49 17.51
CA GLU A 189 11.28 2.86 17.46
C GLU A 189 9.95 2.92 16.71
N LEU A 190 9.82 2.15 15.63
CA LEU A 190 8.55 2.05 14.90
C LEU A 190 7.46 1.44 15.79
N PHE A 191 7.73 0.33 16.48
CA PHE A 191 6.76 -0.31 17.37
C PHE A 191 6.31 0.61 18.50
N GLU A 192 7.22 1.33 19.15
CA GLU A 192 6.90 2.33 20.17
C GLU A 192 5.99 3.44 19.61
N THR A 193 6.14 3.75 18.34
CA THR A 193 5.32 4.77 17.67
C THR A 193 3.91 4.26 17.41
N ILE A 194 3.78 3.12 16.72
CA ILE A 194 2.48 2.65 16.22
C ILE A 194 1.56 2.12 17.32
N GLN A 195 2.09 1.67 18.46
CA GLN A 195 1.26 1.22 19.60
C GLN A 195 0.39 2.33 20.21
N LYS A 196 0.66 3.60 19.90
CA LYS A 196 -0.12 4.77 20.33
C LYS A 196 -1.36 5.01 19.45
N PHE A 197 -1.51 4.24 18.38
CA PHE A 197 -2.57 4.36 17.39
C PHE A 197 -3.40 3.09 17.29
N ASN A 198 -4.53 3.16 16.60
CA ASN A 198 -5.41 2.01 16.34
C ASN A 198 -4.86 1.09 15.23
N CYS A 199 -3.63 0.60 15.42
CA CYS A 199 -2.99 -0.29 14.45
C CYS A 199 -3.39 -1.75 14.72
N CYS A 200 -3.75 -2.50 13.66
CA CYS A 200 -4.16 -3.89 13.74
C CYS A 200 -3.02 -4.88 13.41
N GLY A 201 -1.91 -4.40 12.88
CA GLY A 201 -0.75 -5.21 12.52
C GLY A 201 0.30 -4.41 11.77
N ILE A 202 1.39 -5.08 11.44
CA ILE A 202 2.50 -4.53 10.65
C ILE A 202 2.88 -5.52 9.54
N VAL A 203 3.30 -4.99 8.38
CA VAL A 203 3.71 -5.78 7.21
C VAL A 203 5.05 -5.25 6.70
N SER A 204 6.02 -6.14 6.53
CA SER A 204 7.19 -5.86 5.72
C SER A 204 6.80 -5.97 4.26
N ALA A 205 6.81 -4.84 3.54
CA ALA A 205 6.20 -4.71 2.23
C ALA A 205 7.21 -4.42 1.13
N CYS A 206 7.06 -5.09 0.00
CA CYS A 206 7.89 -4.94 -1.20
C CYS A 206 9.39 -5.14 -0.93
N VAL A 207 9.74 -6.14 -0.15
CA VAL A 207 11.11 -6.52 0.20
C VAL A 207 11.42 -7.94 -0.22
N SER A 208 12.69 -8.25 -0.41
CA SER A 208 13.13 -9.61 -0.77
C SER A 208 12.92 -10.61 0.38
N PRO A 209 12.86 -11.92 0.08
CA PRO A 209 12.78 -12.96 1.11
C PRO A 209 13.92 -12.91 2.13
N GLU A 210 15.11 -12.47 1.73
CA GLU A 210 16.27 -12.33 2.60
C GLU A 210 16.03 -11.27 3.68
N ILE A 211 15.50 -10.10 3.30
CA ILE A 211 15.15 -9.02 4.25
C ILE A 211 14.05 -9.50 5.20
N ILE A 212 13.06 -10.25 4.69
CA ILE A 212 12.02 -10.83 5.52
C ILE A 212 12.64 -11.73 6.59
N ASN A 213 13.50 -12.67 6.19
CA ASN A 213 14.14 -13.60 7.11
C ASN A 213 14.94 -12.88 8.20
N LEU A 214 15.64 -11.81 7.86
CA LEU A 214 16.36 -10.97 8.82
C LEU A 214 15.43 -10.24 9.80
N SER A 215 14.23 -9.87 9.37
CA SER A 215 13.27 -9.11 10.19
C SER A 215 12.39 -9.98 11.10
N ILE A 216 12.21 -11.29 10.81
CA ILE A 216 11.37 -12.22 11.60
C ILE A 216 11.68 -12.18 13.11
N PRO A 217 12.94 -12.28 13.58
CA PRO A 217 13.23 -12.26 15.01
C PRO A 217 12.79 -10.98 15.71
N MET A 218 12.80 -9.84 14.98
CA MET A 218 12.41 -8.55 15.50
C MET A 218 10.88 -8.46 15.63
N PHE A 219 10.14 -8.91 14.61
CA PHE A 219 8.68 -8.97 14.65
C PHE A 219 8.16 -9.92 15.73
N ASN A 220 8.82 -11.04 15.96
CA ASN A 220 8.43 -12.03 16.99
C ASN A 220 8.50 -11.48 18.42
N LYS A 221 9.27 -10.42 18.67
CA LYS A 221 9.32 -9.75 19.98
C LYS A 221 8.08 -8.92 20.27
N GLN A 222 7.24 -8.65 19.27
CA GLN A 222 6.11 -7.73 19.37
C GLN A 222 4.79 -8.47 19.55
N LYS A 223 3.82 -7.77 20.17
CA LYS A 223 2.48 -8.31 20.40
C LYS A 223 1.50 -8.07 19.25
N LEU A 224 1.86 -7.19 18.31
CA LEU A 224 1.04 -6.91 17.14
C LEU A 224 1.17 -8.05 16.13
N PRO A 225 0.07 -8.45 15.46
CA PRO A 225 0.14 -9.32 14.31
C PRO A 225 1.10 -8.76 13.26
N PHE A 226 1.87 -9.63 12.64
CA PHE A 226 2.77 -9.22 11.58
C PHE A 226 2.63 -10.10 10.34
N GLY A 227 3.05 -9.57 9.20
CA GLY A 227 2.99 -10.24 7.93
C GLY A 227 4.04 -9.75 6.95
N TYR A 228 3.98 -10.32 5.75
CA TYR A 228 4.93 -10.05 4.69
C TYR A 228 4.20 -9.92 3.36
N LYS A 229 4.60 -8.95 2.56
CA LYS A 229 4.22 -8.80 1.15
C LYS A 229 5.53 -8.77 0.35
N MET A 230 5.97 -9.95 -0.09
CA MET A 230 7.26 -10.15 -0.74
C MET A 230 7.31 -9.53 -2.12
N ASN A 231 8.51 -9.06 -2.50
CA ASN A 231 8.91 -8.88 -3.88
C ASN A 231 9.89 -9.99 -4.26
N LEU A 232 9.62 -10.72 -5.34
CA LEU A 232 10.46 -11.85 -5.78
C LEU A 232 11.71 -11.40 -6.55
N PHE A 233 11.82 -10.14 -6.93
CA PHE A 233 12.98 -9.62 -7.64
C PHE A 233 14.08 -9.21 -6.66
N LYS A 234 15.18 -9.96 -6.62
CA LYS A 234 16.31 -9.73 -5.70
C LYS A 234 16.99 -8.37 -5.90
N ASP A 235 17.05 -7.91 -7.13
CA ASP A 235 17.89 -6.78 -7.54
C ASP A 235 17.15 -5.45 -7.65
N CYS A 236 15.82 -5.45 -7.57
CA CYS A 236 15.02 -4.23 -7.62
C CYS A 236 15.34 -3.22 -6.52
N LEU A 237 15.95 -3.66 -5.43
CA LEU A 237 16.23 -2.84 -4.24
C LEU A 237 17.68 -2.35 -4.14
N LEU A 238 18.55 -2.78 -5.05
CA LEU A 238 19.95 -2.36 -5.07
C LEU A 238 20.18 -1.05 -5.84
N TYR A 239 19.22 -0.63 -6.66
CA TYR A 239 19.34 0.55 -7.52
C TYR A 239 18.38 1.66 -7.11
N THR A 240 18.58 2.22 -5.92
CA THR A 240 17.70 3.27 -5.39
C THR A 240 18.19 4.69 -5.64
N SER A 241 19.04 4.96 -6.62
CA SER A 241 19.33 6.35 -6.97
C SER A 241 18.60 6.85 -8.22
N ASP A 242 18.28 6.00 -9.20
CA ASP A 242 17.68 6.46 -10.45
C ASP A 242 16.65 5.51 -11.11
N ALA A 243 16.41 4.34 -10.56
CA ALA A 243 15.59 3.30 -11.18
C ALA A 243 14.18 3.17 -10.58
N ALA A 244 13.52 4.28 -10.29
CA ALA A 244 12.05 4.26 -10.12
C ALA A 244 11.34 3.99 -11.47
N ASP A 245 12.07 3.91 -12.55
CA ASP A 245 11.57 3.95 -13.92
C ASP A 245 11.77 2.69 -14.73
N GLU A 246 12.49 1.69 -14.23
CA GLU A 246 12.73 0.49 -15.03
C GLU A 246 12.28 -0.79 -14.32
N THR A 247 11.24 -1.34 -14.86
CA THR A 247 10.87 -2.78 -14.94
C THR A 247 11.43 -3.69 -13.82
N CYS A 248 10.79 -3.66 -12.67
CA CYS A 248 10.75 -4.81 -11.79
C CYS A 248 9.40 -5.49 -11.84
#